data_7f067907db538621aef837a062052e7a
#
_entry.id   7f067907db538621aef837a062052e7a
#
_cell.length_a   1.000
_cell.length_b   1.000
_cell.length_c   1.000
_cell.angle_alpha   90.00
_cell.angle_beta   90.00
_cell.angle_gamma   90.00
#
_symmetry.space_group_name_H-M   'P 1'
#
loop_
_entity.id
_entity.type
_entity.pdbx_description
1 polymer ?
#
loop_
_entity_poly.entity_id
_entity_poly.type
_entity_poly.pdbx_seq_one_letter_code
_entity_poly.pdbx_strand_id
1 'polypeptide(L)'
;MVPTVPLSRISFAKLLAKDKGETERLFQACKNLGFFSLDLRSHPEGTQLLGVSDRLLALGEPLFDLPPKELLQYRMSGKSMYGYVIRYYSLWGY
;
A
#
# COMPACT_ATOMS: atom_id res chain seq x y z
N MET A 1 -12.92 17.71 -16.58
CA MET A 1 -12.38 17.37 -15.26
C MET A 1 -13.05 16.13 -14.73
N VAL A 2 -12.27 15.14 -14.34
CA VAL A 2 -12.81 13.94 -13.74
C VAL A 2 -13.13 14.20 -12.27
N PRO A 3 -14.36 13.95 -11.82
CA PRO A 3 -14.68 14.16 -10.41
C PRO A 3 -13.90 13.18 -9.52
N THR A 4 -13.44 13.70 -8.40
CA THR A 4 -12.72 12.87 -7.42
C THR A 4 -13.70 12.32 -6.39
N VAL A 5 -13.44 11.07 -5.94
CA VAL A 5 -14.24 10.46 -4.90
C VAL A 5 -13.79 11.00 -3.55
N PRO A 6 -14.73 11.48 -2.70
CA PRO A 6 -14.37 11.99 -1.38
C PRO A 6 -14.01 10.85 -0.43
N LEU A 7 -12.72 10.65 -0.20
CA LEU A 7 -12.25 9.66 0.76
C LEU A 7 -12.33 10.20 2.18
N SER A 8 -12.88 9.41 3.09
CA SER A 8 -12.85 9.73 4.51
C SER A 8 -11.42 9.57 5.01
N ARG A 9 -10.93 10.58 5.73
CA ARG A 9 -9.62 10.51 6.38
C ARG A 9 -9.80 10.04 7.81
N ILE A 10 -9.25 8.89 8.12
CA ILE A 10 -9.36 8.26 9.44
C ILE A 10 -8.07 8.50 10.20
N SER A 11 -8.18 8.93 11.46
CA SER A 11 -7.02 9.21 12.30
C SER A 11 -6.55 7.96 13.01
N PHE A 12 -5.30 7.56 12.75
CA PHE A 12 -4.66 6.44 13.44
C PHE A 12 -4.57 6.69 14.95
N ALA A 13 -4.23 7.93 15.34
CA ALA A 13 -4.14 8.27 16.76
C ALA A 13 -5.47 8.07 17.48
N LYS A 14 -6.57 8.49 16.86
CA LYS A 14 -7.90 8.32 17.47
C LYS A 14 -8.32 6.86 17.53
N LEU A 15 -7.96 6.07 16.54
CA LEU A 15 -8.25 4.63 16.58
C LEU A 15 -7.49 3.96 17.72
N LEU A 16 -6.22 4.30 17.92
CA LEU A 16 -5.44 3.77 19.03
C LEU A 16 -6.01 4.19 20.38
N ALA A 17 -6.55 5.40 20.47
CA ALA A 17 -7.20 5.91 21.67
C ALA A 17 -8.61 5.32 21.88
N LYS A 18 -9.05 4.45 20.96
CA LYS A 18 -10.37 3.82 21.01
C LYS A 18 -11.51 4.83 20.99
N ASP A 19 -11.35 5.89 20.22
CA ASP A 19 -12.38 6.91 20.02
C ASP A 19 -13.56 6.29 19.29
N LYS A 20 -14.74 6.33 19.92
CA LYS A 20 -15.95 5.73 19.36
C LYS A 20 -16.40 6.42 18.09
N GLY A 21 -16.26 7.75 18.02
CA GLY A 21 -16.63 8.52 16.85
C GLY A 21 -15.79 8.15 15.64
N GLU A 22 -14.48 7.98 15.85
CA GLU A 22 -13.59 7.60 14.76
C GLU A 22 -13.80 6.16 14.32
N THR A 23 -14.09 5.26 15.26
CA THR A 23 -14.42 3.88 14.94
C THR A 23 -15.69 3.81 14.09
N GLU A 24 -16.69 4.61 14.42
CA GLU A 24 -17.93 4.68 13.63
C GLU A 24 -17.66 5.25 12.23
N ARG A 25 -16.83 6.29 12.12
CA ARG A 25 -16.46 6.86 10.83
C ARG A 25 -15.77 5.82 9.96
N LEU A 26 -14.87 5.02 10.55
CA LEU A 26 -14.19 3.95 9.84
C LEU A 26 -15.21 2.92 9.33
N PHE A 27 -16.11 2.50 10.19
CA PHE A 27 -17.14 1.53 9.81
C PHE A 27 -18.01 2.05 8.65
N GLN A 28 -18.43 3.32 8.73
CA GLN A 28 -19.22 3.92 7.67
C GLN A 28 -18.43 4.05 6.36
N ALA A 29 -17.16 4.37 6.43
CA ALA A 29 -16.32 4.44 5.25
C ALA A 29 -16.22 3.08 4.56
N CYS A 30 -16.03 2.01 5.33
CA CYS A 30 -15.96 0.65 4.80
C CYS A 30 -17.30 0.22 4.20
N LYS A 31 -18.40 0.58 4.85
CA LYS A 31 -19.73 0.22 4.41
C LYS A 31 -20.15 0.96 3.13
N ASN A 32 -19.88 2.24 3.06
CA ASN A 32 -20.39 3.08 1.98
C ASN A 32 -19.48 3.08 0.76
N LEU A 33 -18.19 3.35 0.94
CA LEU A 33 -17.25 3.46 -0.17
C LEU A 33 -16.38 2.23 -0.33
N GLY A 34 -16.08 1.53 0.75
CA GLY A 34 -15.26 0.32 0.73
C GLY A 34 -13.79 0.57 1.02
N PHE A 35 -13.33 1.81 1.02
CA PHE A 35 -11.95 2.16 1.36
C PHE A 35 -11.89 3.57 1.94
N PHE A 36 -10.74 3.90 2.52
CA PHE A 36 -10.53 5.15 3.24
C PHE A 36 -9.06 5.53 3.21
N SER A 37 -8.75 6.75 3.64
CA SER A 37 -7.38 7.23 3.83
C SER A 37 -7.05 7.18 5.32
N LEU A 38 -5.91 6.59 5.66
CA LEU A 38 -5.48 6.52 7.07
C LEU A 38 -4.40 7.56 7.33
N ASP A 39 -4.67 8.48 8.25
CA ASP A 39 -3.71 9.49 8.63
C ASP A 39 -2.82 8.95 9.75
N LEU A 40 -1.56 8.69 9.42
CA LEU A 40 -0.56 8.16 10.33
C LEU A 40 0.27 9.24 11.01
N ARG A 41 0.15 10.49 10.57
CA ARG A 41 1.06 11.56 11.00
C ARG A 41 0.78 12.09 12.39
N SER A 42 -0.39 11.80 12.92
CA SER A 42 -0.82 12.32 14.22
C SER A 42 -0.34 11.50 15.41
N HIS A 43 0.43 10.44 15.19
CA HIS A 43 0.91 9.55 16.23
C HIS A 43 2.37 9.13 15.94
N PRO A 44 3.23 9.07 16.97
CA PRO A 44 4.64 8.69 16.77
C PRO A 44 4.84 7.34 16.09
N GLU A 45 4.04 6.33 16.44
CA GLU A 45 4.13 5.02 15.79
C GLU A 45 3.71 5.09 14.32
N GLY A 46 2.72 5.92 14.00
CA GLY A 46 2.31 6.14 12.62
C GLY A 46 3.40 6.83 11.81
N THR A 47 4.03 7.84 12.39
CA THR A 47 5.16 8.54 11.74
C THR A 47 6.32 7.58 11.50
N GLN A 48 6.60 6.70 12.45
CA GLN A 48 7.62 5.68 12.31
C GLN A 48 7.29 4.72 11.16
N LEU A 49 6.04 4.31 11.05
CA LEU A 49 5.58 3.44 9.95
C LEU A 49 5.76 4.11 8.60
N LEU A 50 5.44 5.40 8.50
CA LEU A 50 5.66 6.16 7.27
C LEU A 50 7.13 6.18 6.89
N GLY A 51 8.03 6.39 7.85
CA GLY A 51 9.46 6.35 7.60
C GLY A 51 9.94 4.99 7.11
N VAL A 52 9.44 3.92 7.70
CA VAL A 52 9.75 2.55 7.26
C VAL A 52 9.24 2.31 5.85
N SER A 53 8.03 2.78 5.54
CA SER A 53 7.43 2.66 4.21
C SER A 53 8.27 3.38 3.17
N ASP A 54 8.71 4.61 3.47
CA ASP A 54 9.56 5.37 2.55
C ASP A 54 10.88 4.66 2.28
N ARG A 55 11.50 4.09 3.32
CA ARG A 55 12.74 3.34 3.15
C ARG A 55 12.54 2.08 2.33
N LEU A 56 11.41 1.40 2.53
CA LEU A 56 11.07 0.22 1.75
C LEU A 56 10.89 0.56 0.27
N LEU A 57 10.19 1.64 -0.02
CA LEU A 57 10.01 2.10 -1.40
C LEU A 57 11.35 2.51 -2.03
N ALA A 58 12.23 3.12 -1.25
CA ALA A 58 13.55 3.51 -1.74
C ALA A 58 14.43 2.31 -2.10
N LEU A 59 14.17 1.15 -1.51
CA LEU A 59 14.90 -0.08 -1.84
C LEU A 59 14.46 -0.68 -3.18
N GLY A 60 13.31 -0.27 -3.69
CA GLY A 60 12.76 -0.85 -4.92
C GLY A 60 13.68 -0.70 -6.12
N GLU A 61 14.20 0.51 -6.36
CA GLU A 61 15.05 0.76 -7.51
C GLU A 61 16.34 -0.07 -7.47
N PRO A 62 17.16 -0.02 -6.40
CA PRO A 62 18.36 -0.86 -6.37
C PRO A 62 18.04 -2.36 -6.37
N LEU A 63 16.89 -2.76 -5.81
CA LEU A 63 16.49 -4.17 -5.84
C LEU A 63 16.23 -4.65 -7.27
N PHE A 64 15.51 -3.86 -8.06
CA PHE A 64 15.21 -4.22 -9.45
C PHE A 64 16.38 -3.98 -10.40
N ASP A 65 17.43 -3.32 -9.93
CA ASP A 65 18.68 -3.17 -10.68
C ASP A 65 19.63 -4.36 -10.49
N LEU A 66 19.25 -5.34 -9.66
CA LEU A 66 20.05 -6.56 -9.52
C LEU A 66 20.13 -7.28 -10.87
N PRO A 67 21.22 -8.08 -11.08
CA PRO A 67 21.33 -8.85 -12.32
C PRO A 67 20.08 -9.73 -12.53
N PRO A 68 19.66 -9.90 -13.79
CA PRO A 68 18.46 -10.71 -14.08
C PRO A 68 18.51 -12.11 -13.50
N LYS A 69 19.70 -12.69 -13.41
CA LYS A 69 19.87 -14.03 -12.83
C LYS A 69 19.44 -14.07 -11.37
N GLU A 70 19.76 -13.00 -10.63
CA GLU A 70 19.36 -12.90 -9.22
C GLU A 70 17.84 -12.71 -9.10
N LEU A 71 17.27 -11.84 -9.93
CA LEU A 71 15.83 -11.57 -9.90
C LEU A 71 15.01 -12.79 -10.27
N LEU A 72 15.49 -13.59 -11.22
CA LEU A 72 14.77 -14.78 -11.68
C LEU A 72 14.64 -15.85 -10.61
N GLN A 73 15.50 -15.85 -9.59
CA GLN A 73 15.35 -16.76 -8.46
C GLN A 73 14.04 -16.54 -7.70
N TYR A 74 13.50 -15.34 -7.79
CA TYR A 74 12.30 -14.94 -7.06
C TYR A 74 11.09 -14.77 -7.97
N ARG A 75 11.15 -15.26 -9.19
CA ARG A 75 10.06 -15.09 -10.14
C ARG A 75 8.77 -15.73 -9.66
N MET A 76 7.68 -15.09 -9.98
CA MET A 76 6.35 -15.62 -9.68
C MET A 76 6.10 -16.88 -10.52
N SER A 77 5.72 -17.97 -9.86
CA SER A 77 5.37 -19.22 -10.53
C SER A 77 3.86 -19.33 -10.71
N GLY A 78 3.42 -20.23 -11.57
CA GLY A 78 1.98 -20.49 -11.74
C GLY A 78 1.30 -21.06 -10.49
N LYS A 79 2.08 -21.45 -9.48
CA LYS A 79 1.56 -21.99 -8.22
C LYS A 79 1.45 -20.94 -7.12
N SER A 80 1.99 -19.74 -7.33
CA SER A 80 2.01 -18.69 -6.33
C SER A 80 1.80 -17.34 -7.00
N MET A 81 1.07 -16.46 -6.32
CA MET A 81 0.87 -15.09 -6.77
C MET A 81 1.97 -14.15 -6.29
N TYR A 82 2.94 -14.66 -5.54
CA TYR A 82 4.04 -13.86 -5.00
C TYR A 82 5.30 -14.05 -5.81
N GLY A 83 6.09 -13.00 -5.90
CA GLY A 83 7.39 -13.05 -6.51
C GLY A 83 7.59 -12.01 -7.60
N TYR A 84 8.77 -12.09 -8.23
CA TYR A 84 9.17 -11.18 -9.29
C TYR A 84 8.40 -11.48 -10.57
N VAL A 85 7.85 -10.45 -11.20
CA VAL A 85 7.11 -10.56 -12.45
C VAL A 85 7.96 -9.96 -13.56
N ILE A 86 8.26 -10.78 -14.58
CA ILE A 86 8.93 -10.31 -15.78
C ILE A 86 7.88 -9.67 -16.67
N ARG A 87 8.22 -8.51 -17.22
CA ARG A 87 7.31 -7.81 -18.12
C ARG A 87 7.40 -8.43 -19.51
N TYR A 88 6.37 -9.17 -19.90
CA TYR A 88 6.30 -9.78 -21.20
C TYR A 88 5.45 -8.94 -22.13
N TYR A 89 6.07 -8.19 -23.00
CA TYR A 89 5.34 -7.44 -24.00
C TYR A 89 4.64 -8.38 -24.99
N SER A 90 5.26 -9.49 -25.31
CA SER A 90 4.74 -10.44 -26.27
C SER A 90 3.41 -11.07 -25.85
N LEU A 91 3.20 -11.27 -24.53
CA LEU A 91 1.95 -11.86 -24.04
C LEU A 91 0.75 -10.93 -24.22
N TRP A 92 1.00 -9.63 -24.27
CA TRP A 92 -0.06 -8.63 -24.33
C TRP A 92 -0.07 -7.88 -25.65
N GLY A 93 0.78 -8.25 -26.59
CA GLY A 93 0.86 -7.59 -27.88
C GLY A 93 1.49 -6.19 -27.87
N TYR A 94 2.17 -5.87 -26.80
CA TYR A 94 2.83 -4.55 -26.67
C TYR A 94 4.27 -4.58 -27.11
#